data_96b97d13e6dd7c6b2a7941c2e7b402bb
#
_entry.id   96b97d13e6dd7c6b2a7941c2e7b402bb
#
_cell.length_a   1.000
_cell.length_b   1.000
_cell.length_c   1.000
_cell.angle_alpha   90.00
_cell.angle_beta   90.00
_cell.angle_gamma   90.00
#
_symmetry.space_group_name_H-M   'P 1'
#
loop_
_entity.id
_entity.type
_entity.pdbx_description
1 polymer ?
#
loop_
_entity_poly.entity_id
_entity_poly.type
_entity_poly.pdbx_seq_one_letter_code
_entity_poly.pdbx_strand_id
1 'polypeptide(L)'
;MSTRQITDVVHFGPDLPTDADLRLCGDVRNKRVLDLGCGRGENAVTFAKQGAHVIAVDRDGDALVDGRALADHHEVRVEWHHGDVADLAFLRADSIDLTLAAGLLTEVDDVDRLLRQVHRVLRAGSAFVFSYEHPMAMAVSRDDVAPGGLPLGRLEVRSSYFEPGPIHVTRSGAERTLFPRTTSAVFAALHRAGYRVDALLEPEPVRSADPGPTIPTAIIWRARKEGV
;
A
#
# COMPACT_ATOMS: atom_id res chain seq x y z
N MET A 1 -20.71 9.26 -9.58
CA MET A 1 -19.71 9.19 -8.49
C MET A 1 -20.16 8.08 -7.56
N SER A 2 -19.51 6.92 -7.61
CA SER A 2 -19.83 5.82 -6.69
C SER A 2 -19.21 6.15 -5.34
N THR A 3 -20.03 6.43 -4.36
CA THR A 3 -19.61 6.55 -2.94
C THR A 3 -19.13 5.16 -2.52
N ARG A 4 -17.83 4.92 -2.53
CA ARG A 4 -17.26 3.73 -1.90
C ARG A 4 -17.70 3.76 -0.45
N GLN A 5 -18.52 2.82 -0.04
CA GLN A 5 -18.87 2.62 1.37
C GLN A 5 -17.56 2.35 2.11
N ILE A 6 -17.21 3.24 3.03
CA ILE A 6 -16.11 3.01 3.95
C ILE A 6 -16.51 1.81 4.78
N THR A 7 -15.73 0.77 4.65
CA THR A 7 -15.86 -0.38 5.52
C THR A 7 -15.14 -0.05 6.83
N ASP A 8 -15.58 -0.62 7.94
CA ASP A 8 -14.89 -0.48 9.23
C ASP A 8 -13.61 -1.34 9.31
N VAL A 9 -13.06 -1.68 8.15
CA VAL A 9 -11.92 -2.61 8.01
C VAL A 9 -10.86 -2.01 7.08
N VAL A 10 -9.62 -2.22 7.42
CA VAL A 10 -8.46 -1.78 6.61
C VAL A 10 -8.35 -2.61 5.33
N HIS A 11 -8.11 -1.93 4.22
CA HIS A 11 -7.99 -2.52 2.89
C HIS A 11 -6.54 -2.45 2.39
N PHE A 12 -6.12 -3.49 1.68
CA PHE A 12 -4.80 -3.57 1.03
C PHE A 12 -4.85 -3.25 -0.47
N GLY A 13 -6.02 -2.99 -1.00
CA GLY A 13 -6.29 -2.68 -2.40
C GLY A 13 -7.68 -3.13 -2.83
N PRO A 14 -8.09 -2.80 -4.08
CA PRO A 14 -9.37 -3.24 -4.62
C PRO A 14 -9.41 -4.76 -4.77
N ASP A 15 -10.54 -5.35 -4.41
CA ASP A 15 -10.84 -6.77 -4.55
C ASP A 15 -9.87 -7.73 -3.81
N LEU A 16 -9.07 -7.22 -2.87
CA LEU A 16 -8.22 -8.03 -2.00
C LEU A 16 -8.92 -8.35 -0.68
N PRO A 17 -8.54 -9.46 -0.01
CA PRO A 17 -8.94 -9.72 1.37
C PRO A 17 -8.55 -8.54 2.27
N THR A 18 -9.40 -8.26 3.25
CA THR A 18 -9.21 -7.15 4.19
C THR A 18 -8.35 -7.54 5.39
N ASP A 19 -8.03 -6.57 6.27
CA ASP A 19 -7.32 -6.90 7.52
C ASP A 19 -8.16 -7.71 8.51
N ALA A 20 -9.50 -7.75 8.35
CA ALA A 20 -10.34 -8.67 9.12
C ALA A 20 -10.01 -10.14 8.83
N ASP A 21 -9.64 -10.43 7.58
CA ASP A 21 -9.27 -11.78 7.12
C ASP A 21 -7.79 -12.07 7.42
N LEU A 22 -6.91 -11.12 7.10
CA LEU A 22 -5.45 -11.32 7.06
C LEU A 22 -4.75 -11.02 8.38
N ARG A 23 -5.32 -10.14 9.21
CA ARG A 23 -4.80 -9.75 10.53
C ARG A 23 -3.33 -9.30 10.53
N LEU A 24 -2.96 -8.51 9.53
CA LEU A 24 -1.59 -8.03 9.37
C LEU A 24 -1.30 -6.80 10.23
N CYS A 25 -2.29 -5.93 10.43
CA CYS A 25 -2.14 -4.67 11.17
C CYS A 25 -2.22 -4.85 12.70
N GLY A 26 -2.94 -5.89 13.16
CA GLY A 26 -3.13 -6.16 14.58
C GLY A 26 -3.98 -5.10 15.31
N ASP A 27 -3.94 -5.09 16.64
CA ASP A 27 -4.65 -4.09 17.43
C ASP A 27 -3.92 -2.73 17.36
N VAL A 28 -4.64 -1.69 16.91
CA VAL A 28 -4.11 -0.33 16.70
C VAL A 28 -4.59 0.68 17.75
N ARG A 29 -5.41 0.27 18.70
CA ARG A 29 -5.96 1.15 19.74
C ARG A 29 -4.84 1.82 20.56
N ASN A 30 -4.90 3.15 20.66
CA ASN A 30 -3.89 4.00 21.31
C ASN A 30 -2.49 3.91 20.67
N LYS A 31 -2.35 3.37 19.47
CA LYS A 31 -1.10 3.31 18.72
C LYS A 31 -0.99 4.46 17.73
N ARG A 32 0.24 4.86 17.44
CA ARG A 32 0.53 5.80 16.35
C ARG A 32 0.69 5.04 15.05
N VAL A 33 -0.22 5.29 14.11
CA VAL A 33 -0.26 4.65 12.80
C VAL A 33 0.11 5.67 11.73
N LEU A 34 1.00 5.29 10.82
CA LEU A 34 1.37 6.06 9.64
C LEU A 34 0.75 5.39 8.41
N ASP A 35 -0.08 6.15 7.68
CA ASP A 35 -0.69 5.72 6.42
C ASP A 35 -0.04 6.48 5.26
N LEU A 36 0.74 5.77 4.44
CA LEU A 36 1.52 6.32 3.32
C LEU A 36 0.84 6.07 1.99
N GLY A 37 0.71 7.12 1.17
CA GLY A 37 -0.07 7.08 -0.04
C GLY A 37 -1.54 6.87 0.28
N CYS A 38 -2.02 7.62 1.28
CA CYS A 38 -3.36 7.42 1.87
C CYS A 38 -4.51 7.77 0.92
N GLY A 39 -4.23 8.43 -0.21
CA GLY A 39 -5.25 8.89 -1.14
C GLY A 39 -6.34 9.71 -0.44
N ARG A 40 -7.59 9.28 -0.57
CA ARG A 40 -8.75 9.92 0.08
C ARG A 40 -8.94 9.51 1.55
N GLY A 41 -7.99 8.80 2.13
CA GLY A 41 -7.91 8.54 3.56
C GLY A 41 -8.85 7.47 4.10
N GLU A 42 -9.40 6.58 3.27
CA GLU A 42 -10.32 5.53 3.74
C GLU A 42 -9.68 4.67 4.85
N ASN A 43 -8.43 4.22 4.66
CA ASN A 43 -7.71 3.46 5.68
C ASN A 43 -7.35 4.33 6.90
N ALA A 44 -6.94 5.59 6.69
CA ALA A 44 -6.63 6.51 7.78
C ALA A 44 -7.84 6.74 8.70
N VAL A 45 -9.02 6.98 8.11
CA VAL A 45 -10.27 7.14 8.86
C VAL A 45 -10.65 5.84 9.57
N THR A 46 -10.48 4.70 8.91
CA THR A 46 -10.74 3.36 9.51
C THR A 46 -9.86 3.13 10.74
N PHE A 47 -8.55 3.41 10.67
CA PHE A 47 -7.66 3.30 11.82
C PHE A 47 -8.04 4.27 12.96
N ALA A 48 -8.42 5.51 12.62
CA ALA A 48 -8.85 6.47 13.63
C ALA A 48 -10.15 6.02 14.33
N LYS A 49 -11.12 5.44 13.61
CA LYS A 49 -12.32 4.81 14.19
C LYS A 49 -11.97 3.64 15.12
N GLN A 50 -10.91 2.92 14.85
CA GLN A 50 -10.39 1.85 15.70
C GLN A 50 -9.60 2.37 16.93
N GLY A 51 -9.49 3.68 17.09
CA GLY A 51 -8.85 4.34 18.23
C GLY A 51 -7.35 4.55 18.08
N ALA A 52 -6.81 4.55 16.86
CA ALA A 52 -5.42 4.91 16.59
C ALA A 52 -5.22 6.43 16.51
N HIS A 53 -3.99 6.88 16.78
CA HIS A 53 -3.50 8.22 16.45
C HIS A 53 -2.89 8.16 15.05
N VAL A 54 -3.61 8.65 14.04
CA VAL A 54 -3.24 8.45 12.64
C VAL A 54 -2.56 9.66 12.05
N ILE A 55 -1.46 9.43 11.33
CA ILE A 55 -0.78 10.38 10.47
C ILE A 55 -0.90 9.84 9.04
N ALA A 56 -1.50 10.62 8.15
CA ALA A 56 -1.75 10.25 6.77
C ALA A 56 -0.95 11.15 5.82
N VAL A 57 -0.22 10.55 4.91
CA VAL A 57 0.69 11.25 3.98
C VAL A 57 0.30 10.92 2.56
N ASP A 58 0.11 11.96 1.73
CA ASP A 58 -0.05 11.80 0.28
C ASP A 58 0.52 13.02 -0.45
N ARG A 59 0.93 12.82 -1.70
CA ARG A 59 1.38 13.89 -2.61
C ARG A 59 0.22 14.58 -3.33
N ASP A 60 -0.97 14.01 -3.30
CA ASP A 60 -2.18 14.54 -3.94
C ASP A 60 -2.96 15.39 -2.92
N GLY A 61 -2.81 16.72 -3.07
CA GLY A 61 -3.47 17.68 -2.19
C GLY A 61 -4.99 17.63 -2.26
N ASP A 62 -5.57 17.36 -3.44
CA ASP A 62 -7.03 17.27 -3.63
C ASP A 62 -7.57 16.00 -2.95
N ALA A 63 -6.86 14.90 -3.05
CA ALA A 63 -7.20 13.67 -2.32
C ALA A 63 -7.20 13.90 -0.80
N LEU A 64 -6.24 14.68 -0.28
CA LEU A 64 -6.20 15.03 1.15
C LEU A 64 -7.36 15.96 1.57
N VAL A 65 -7.86 16.81 0.69
CA VAL A 65 -9.09 17.62 0.97
C VAL A 65 -10.28 16.69 1.14
N ASP A 66 -10.45 15.72 0.24
CA ASP A 66 -11.51 14.71 0.36
C ASP A 66 -11.36 13.89 1.65
N GLY A 67 -10.12 13.55 2.00
CA GLY A 67 -9.81 12.81 3.24
C GLY A 67 -10.19 13.56 4.51
N ARG A 68 -9.95 14.87 4.56
CA ARG A 68 -10.36 15.72 5.69
C ARG A 68 -11.88 15.75 5.82
N ALA A 69 -12.60 15.97 4.70
CA ALA A 69 -14.06 15.96 4.70
C ALA A 69 -14.62 14.60 5.16
N LEU A 70 -13.94 13.52 4.79
CA LEU A 70 -14.27 12.17 5.23
C LEU A 70 -14.09 11.98 6.75
N ALA A 71 -12.96 12.43 7.30
CA ALA A 71 -12.67 12.35 8.73
C ALA A 71 -13.67 13.19 9.54
N ASP A 72 -14.01 14.39 9.07
CA ASP A 72 -15.01 15.26 9.68
C ASP A 72 -16.40 14.59 9.68
N HIS A 73 -16.79 13.96 8.56
CA HIS A 73 -18.06 13.23 8.46
C HIS A 73 -18.17 12.08 9.47
N HIS A 74 -17.04 11.41 9.76
CA HIS A 74 -16.97 10.31 10.74
C HIS A 74 -16.59 10.74 12.15
N GLU A 75 -16.47 12.06 12.40
CA GLU A 75 -16.13 12.64 13.70
C GLU A 75 -14.80 12.08 14.29
N VAL A 76 -13.82 11.77 13.43
CA VAL A 76 -12.51 11.28 13.83
C VAL A 76 -11.41 12.29 13.50
N ARG A 77 -10.27 12.15 14.19
CA ARG A 77 -9.10 13.01 13.98
C ARG A 77 -8.00 12.25 13.28
N VAL A 78 -7.50 12.83 12.17
CA VAL A 78 -6.34 12.35 11.41
C VAL A 78 -5.42 13.55 11.19
N GLU A 79 -4.12 13.35 11.39
CA GLU A 79 -3.09 14.33 11.04
C GLU A 79 -2.73 14.15 9.56
N TRP A 80 -3.06 15.16 8.74
CA TRP A 80 -2.85 15.10 7.29
C TRP A 80 -1.60 15.83 6.88
N HIS A 81 -0.71 15.17 6.17
CA HIS A 81 0.53 15.72 5.66
C HIS A 81 0.60 15.62 4.12
N HIS A 82 0.72 16.79 3.45
CA HIS A 82 0.91 16.85 2.01
C HIS A 82 2.41 16.81 1.71
N GLY A 83 2.88 15.74 1.06
CA GLY A 83 4.30 15.57 0.77
C GLY A 83 4.68 14.24 0.15
N ASP A 84 5.96 14.09 -0.08
CA ASP A 84 6.56 12.85 -0.59
C ASP A 84 6.57 11.78 0.52
N VAL A 85 6.05 10.60 0.21
CA VAL A 85 6.03 9.44 1.12
C VAL A 85 7.43 8.95 1.51
N ALA A 86 8.45 9.27 0.71
CA ALA A 86 9.85 8.98 1.00
C ALA A 86 10.57 10.12 1.74
N ASP A 87 9.85 11.16 2.19
CA ASP A 87 10.38 12.24 3.03
C ASP A 87 9.59 12.36 4.33
N LEU A 88 10.04 11.64 5.34
CA LEU A 88 9.43 11.59 6.66
C LEU A 88 10.24 12.40 7.71
N ALA A 89 10.99 13.41 7.29
CA ALA A 89 11.85 14.18 8.18
C ALA A 89 11.09 14.88 9.32
N PHE A 90 9.80 15.17 9.14
CA PHE A 90 8.93 15.76 10.15
C PHE A 90 8.55 14.77 11.28
N LEU A 91 8.76 13.47 11.08
CA LEU A 91 8.51 12.45 12.10
C LEU A 91 9.80 12.12 12.88
N ARG A 92 9.66 12.00 14.19
CA ARG A 92 10.75 11.56 15.07
C ARG A 92 11.07 10.08 14.83
N ALA A 93 12.33 9.71 14.99
CA ALA A 93 12.73 8.30 15.00
C ALA A 93 11.99 7.54 16.12
N ASP A 94 11.76 6.27 15.91
CA ASP A 94 11.15 5.34 16.89
C ASP A 94 9.83 5.85 17.50
N SER A 95 8.98 6.46 16.67
CA SER A 95 7.74 7.08 17.12
C SER A 95 6.46 6.44 16.57
N ILE A 96 6.56 5.55 15.61
CA ILE A 96 5.43 4.92 14.90
C ILE A 96 5.31 3.43 15.29
N ASP A 97 4.10 2.99 15.58
CA ASP A 97 3.80 1.62 16.00
C ASP A 97 3.35 0.72 14.83
N LEU A 98 2.88 1.30 13.74
CA LEU A 98 2.49 0.62 12.50
C LEU A 98 2.61 1.58 11.34
N THR A 99 3.16 1.12 10.22
CA THR A 99 3.05 1.83 8.94
C THR A 99 2.27 0.97 7.95
N LEU A 100 1.30 1.58 7.26
CA LEU A 100 0.58 1.00 6.12
C LEU A 100 0.97 1.76 4.85
N ALA A 101 1.12 1.04 3.73
CA ALA A 101 1.23 1.59 2.37
C ALA A 101 0.46 0.70 1.39
N ALA A 102 -0.84 0.92 1.27
CA ALA A 102 -1.72 0.11 0.44
C ALA A 102 -1.67 0.56 -1.03
N GLY A 103 -1.20 -0.33 -1.93
CA GLY A 103 -1.15 -0.06 -3.38
C GLY A 103 -0.08 0.94 -3.82
N LEU A 104 0.84 1.34 -2.93
CA LEU A 104 1.75 2.46 -3.17
C LEU A 104 3.06 2.09 -3.86
N LEU A 105 3.66 0.94 -3.52
CA LEU A 105 5.10 0.69 -3.76
C LEU A 105 5.52 0.81 -5.23
N THR A 106 4.65 0.47 -6.17
CA THR A 106 4.93 0.62 -7.60
C THR A 106 5.00 2.07 -8.07
N GLU A 107 4.45 3.03 -7.33
CA GLU A 107 4.51 4.45 -7.67
C GLU A 107 5.73 5.17 -7.07
N VAL A 108 6.55 4.45 -6.30
CA VAL A 108 7.75 5.01 -5.64
C VAL A 108 8.99 4.68 -6.46
N ASP A 109 9.70 5.70 -6.92
CA ASP A 109 10.96 5.55 -7.67
C ASP A 109 12.09 5.08 -6.74
N ASP A 110 12.42 5.83 -5.70
CA ASP A 110 13.45 5.48 -4.71
C ASP A 110 12.86 4.68 -3.53
N VAL A 111 12.63 3.39 -3.78
CA VAL A 111 12.12 2.49 -2.73
C VAL A 111 13.13 2.31 -1.58
N ASP A 112 14.42 2.36 -1.85
CA ASP A 112 15.44 2.23 -0.79
C ASP A 112 15.38 3.43 0.16
N ARG A 113 15.13 4.64 -0.34
CA ARG A 113 14.89 5.83 0.49
C ARG A 113 13.62 5.68 1.32
N LEU A 114 12.50 5.28 0.71
CA LEU A 114 11.26 5.03 1.42
C LEU A 114 11.49 4.05 2.57
N LEU A 115 12.09 2.89 2.30
CA LEU A 115 12.33 1.85 3.29
C LEU A 115 13.21 2.34 4.46
N ARG A 116 14.28 3.11 4.17
CA ARG A 116 15.12 3.71 5.22
C ARG A 116 14.35 4.71 6.07
N GLN A 117 13.50 5.56 5.47
CA GLN A 117 12.69 6.54 6.21
C GLN A 117 11.64 5.86 7.08
N VAL A 118 10.92 4.88 6.55
CA VAL A 118 9.95 4.10 7.33
C VAL A 118 10.65 3.34 8.47
N HIS A 119 11.80 2.70 8.19
CA HIS A 119 12.58 2.02 9.22
C HIS A 119 13.00 2.97 10.35
N ARG A 120 13.46 4.18 10.00
CA ARG A 120 13.87 5.19 11.00
C ARG A 120 12.74 5.58 11.95
N VAL A 121 11.52 5.77 11.41
CA VAL A 121 10.38 6.24 12.22
C VAL A 121 9.67 5.12 12.98
N LEU A 122 9.73 3.87 12.51
CA LEU A 122 9.16 2.72 13.20
C LEU A 122 9.92 2.42 14.50
N ARG A 123 9.18 2.04 15.53
CA ARG A 123 9.73 1.44 16.75
C ARG A 123 10.26 0.03 16.49
N ALA A 124 11.23 -0.40 17.27
CA ALA A 124 11.74 -1.78 17.18
C ALA A 124 10.59 -2.81 17.35
N GLY A 125 10.57 -3.83 16.51
CA GLY A 125 9.52 -4.84 16.45
C GLY A 125 8.22 -4.42 15.77
N SER A 126 8.04 -3.12 15.49
CA SER A 126 6.85 -2.58 14.79
C SER A 126 6.82 -2.98 13.33
N ALA A 127 5.61 -3.07 12.77
CA ALA A 127 5.39 -3.57 11.41
C ALA A 127 5.27 -2.45 10.38
N PHE A 128 5.83 -2.70 9.22
CA PHE A 128 5.49 -2.08 7.95
C PHE A 128 4.67 -3.08 7.14
N VAL A 129 3.40 -2.75 6.90
CA VAL A 129 2.50 -3.53 6.04
C VAL A 129 2.31 -2.77 4.75
N PHE A 130 2.51 -3.43 3.63
CA PHE A 130 2.34 -2.78 2.33
C PHE A 130 1.88 -3.77 1.27
N SER A 131 1.18 -3.25 0.28
CA SER A 131 0.72 -4.00 -0.88
C SER A 131 1.03 -3.24 -2.17
N TYR A 132 1.11 -3.97 -3.26
CA TYR A 132 1.26 -3.40 -4.60
C TYR A 132 0.87 -4.41 -5.66
N GLU A 133 0.74 -3.94 -6.91
CA GLU A 133 0.47 -4.81 -8.05
C GLU A 133 1.58 -5.83 -8.24
N HIS A 134 1.20 -7.08 -8.40
CA HIS A 134 2.17 -8.16 -8.56
C HIS A 134 3.02 -7.96 -9.81
N PRO A 135 4.36 -8.07 -9.73
CA PRO A 135 5.23 -7.81 -10.89
C PRO A 135 4.99 -8.78 -12.06
N MET A 136 4.50 -10.00 -11.79
CA MET A 136 4.08 -10.93 -12.85
C MET A 136 2.89 -10.35 -13.63
N ALA A 137 1.87 -9.84 -12.94
CA ALA A 137 0.71 -9.22 -13.59
C ALA A 137 1.13 -8.02 -14.45
N MET A 138 2.06 -7.21 -13.96
CA MET A 138 2.60 -6.07 -14.70
C MET A 138 3.40 -6.49 -15.95
N ALA A 139 4.00 -7.67 -15.97
CA ALA A 139 4.77 -8.18 -17.11
C ALA A 139 3.87 -8.76 -18.21
N VAL A 140 2.70 -9.32 -17.88
CA VAL A 140 1.86 -10.04 -18.85
C VAL A 140 0.69 -9.22 -19.40
N SER A 141 0.22 -8.18 -18.69
CA SER A 141 -0.84 -7.30 -19.19
C SER A 141 -0.67 -5.89 -18.67
N ARG A 142 -0.57 -4.91 -19.57
CA ARG A 142 -0.44 -3.49 -19.22
C ARG A 142 -1.76 -2.73 -19.33
N ASP A 143 -2.61 -3.10 -20.31
CA ASP A 143 -3.75 -2.29 -20.71
C ASP A 143 -5.09 -2.77 -20.16
N ASP A 144 -5.17 -4.02 -19.69
CA ASP A 144 -6.41 -4.68 -19.29
C ASP A 144 -6.42 -5.15 -17.84
N VAL A 145 -5.55 -4.62 -16.98
CA VAL A 145 -5.67 -4.84 -15.53
C VAL A 145 -6.81 -3.96 -15.03
N ALA A 146 -8.04 -4.41 -15.32
CA ALA A 146 -9.20 -3.85 -14.64
C ALA A 146 -9.07 -4.09 -13.14
N PRO A 147 -9.60 -3.20 -12.29
CA PRO A 147 -9.77 -3.51 -10.88
C PRO A 147 -10.54 -4.83 -10.78
N GLY A 148 -9.89 -5.90 -10.29
CA GLY A 148 -10.54 -7.20 -10.12
C GLY A 148 -10.07 -8.35 -10.99
N GLY A 149 -9.13 -8.20 -11.90
CA GLY A 149 -8.58 -9.38 -12.56
C GLY A 149 -8.06 -9.18 -13.98
N LEU A 150 -7.18 -10.07 -14.37
CA LEU A 150 -6.79 -10.24 -15.78
C LEU A 150 -7.92 -10.95 -16.53
N PRO A 151 -8.24 -10.54 -17.77
CA PRO A 151 -9.22 -11.23 -18.57
C PRO A 151 -8.79 -12.68 -18.77
N LEU A 152 -9.77 -13.56 -18.73
CA LEU A 152 -9.60 -14.97 -19.04
C LEU A 152 -9.20 -15.12 -20.49
N GLY A 153 -8.03 -15.68 -20.70
CA GLY A 153 -7.51 -15.89 -22.03
C GLY A 153 -6.05 -16.29 -22.01
N ARG A 154 -5.46 -16.32 -23.18
CA ARG A 154 -4.03 -16.55 -23.33
C ARG A 154 -3.28 -15.35 -22.77
N LEU A 155 -2.49 -15.55 -21.72
CA LEU A 155 -1.61 -14.53 -21.19
C LEU A 155 -0.44 -14.28 -22.16
N GLU A 156 -0.22 -13.04 -22.52
CA GLU A 156 0.91 -12.62 -23.36
C GLU A 156 1.93 -11.87 -22.50
N VAL A 157 3.19 -12.31 -22.55
CA VAL A 157 4.28 -11.58 -21.91
C VAL A 157 4.58 -10.34 -22.75
N ARG A 158 4.39 -9.15 -22.19
CA ARG A 158 4.56 -7.86 -22.87
C ARG A 158 5.81 -7.09 -22.47
N SER A 159 6.41 -7.47 -21.33
CA SER A 159 7.65 -6.83 -20.85
C SER A 159 8.50 -7.84 -20.07
N SER A 160 9.79 -7.51 -19.92
CA SER A 160 10.67 -8.29 -19.07
C SER A 160 10.21 -8.21 -17.61
N TYR A 161 10.10 -9.33 -16.95
CA TYR A 161 9.92 -9.42 -15.51
C TYR A 161 11.17 -8.93 -14.75
N PHE A 162 12.36 -9.12 -15.32
CA PHE A 162 13.65 -8.86 -14.66
C PHE A 162 14.12 -7.41 -14.82
N GLU A 163 13.80 -6.79 -15.94
CA GLU A 163 14.19 -5.42 -16.29
C GLU A 163 13.00 -4.67 -16.90
N PRO A 164 11.91 -4.44 -16.13
CA PRO A 164 10.68 -3.90 -16.70
C PRO A 164 10.79 -2.43 -17.10
N GLY A 165 11.73 -1.66 -16.55
CA GLY A 165 11.79 -0.21 -16.71
C GLY A 165 10.56 0.52 -16.13
N PRO A 166 10.52 1.84 -16.17
CA PRO A 166 9.35 2.60 -15.78
C PRO A 166 8.21 2.40 -16.80
N ILE A 167 6.97 2.34 -16.29
CA ILE A 167 5.75 2.17 -17.08
C ILE A 167 4.88 3.41 -16.89
N HIS A 168 4.45 4.05 -17.99
CA HIS A 168 3.53 5.17 -17.95
C HIS A 168 2.10 4.66 -18.17
N VAL A 169 1.20 4.97 -17.25
CA VAL A 169 -0.21 4.57 -17.31
C VAL A 169 -1.12 5.73 -16.99
N THR A 170 -2.33 5.73 -17.56
CA THR A 170 -3.38 6.66 -17.16
C THR A 170 -4.35 5.94 -16.24
N ARG A 171 -4.46 6.40 -15.00
CA ARG A 171 -5.38 5.85 -13.98
C ARG A 171 -6.30 6.95 -13.46
N SER A 172 -7.59 6.70 -13.48
CA SER A 172 -8.60 7.68 -13.03
C SER A 172 -8.43 9.07 -13.64
N GLY A 173 -7.98 9.13 -14.90
CA GLY A 173 -7.75 10.39 -15.63
C GLY A 173 -6.43 11.10 -15.30
N ALA A 174 -5.58 10.57 -14.44
CA ALA A 174 -4.25 11.09 -14.12
C ALA A 174 -3.15 10.20 -14.71
N GLU A 175 -2.11 10.83 -15.24
CA GLU A 175 -0.90 10.12 -15.65
C GLU A 175 -0.09 9.69 -14.43
N ARG A 176 0.34 8.42 -14.41
CA ARG A 176 1.15 7.82 -13.36
C ARG A 176 2.36 7.13 -13.98
N THR A 177 3.49 7.22 -13.31
CA THR A 177 4.67 6.41 -13.62
C THR A 177 4.77 5.30 -12.59
N LEU A 178 4.82 4.07 -13.06
CA LEU A 178 5.00 2.90 -12.23
C LEU A 178 6.44 2.38 -12.39
N PHE A 179 7.00 1.92 -11.30
CA PHE A 179 8.35 1.37 -11.20
C PHE A 179 8.27 -0.10 -10.74
N PRO A 180 7.97 -1.04 -11.64
CA PRO A 180 7.87 -2.44 -11.29
C PRO A 180 9.22 -2.96 -10.78
N ARG A 181 9.16 -3.87 -9.81
CA ARG A 181 10.34 -4.51 -9.23
C ARG A 181 10.06 -5.98 -9.05
N THR A 182 11.05 -6.82 -9.28
CA THR A 182 10.90 -8.25 -8.99
C THR A 182 10.66 -8.46 -7.48
N THR A 183 9.96 -9.53 -7.13
CA THR A 183 9.74 -9.91 -5.72
C THR A 183 11.08 -10.04 -4.97
N SER A 184 12.10 -10.61 -5.61
CA SER A 184 13.44 -10.75 -5.04
C SER A 184 14.12 -9.40 -4.80
N ALA A 185 13.94 -8.41 -5.68
CA ALA A 185 14.50 -7.06 -5.51
C ALA A 185 13.89 -6.36 -4.29
N VAL A 186 12.57 -6.48 -4.10
CA VAL A 186 11.88 -5.91 -2.93
C VAL A 186 12.34 -6.62 -1.65
N PHE A 187 12.44 -7.95 -1.65
CA PHE A 187 12.96 -8.71 -0.51
C PHE A 187 14.38 -8.28 -0.13
N ALA A 188 15.27 -8.17 -1.13
CA ALA A 188 16.65 -7.73 -0.90
C ALA A 188 16.73 -6.29 -0.37
N ALA A 189 15.86 -5.38 -0.85
CA ALA A 189 15.78 -4.01 -0.36
C ALA A 189 15.32 -3.95 1.11
N LEU A 190 14.30 -4.72 1.49
CA LEU A 190 13.85 -4.85 2.88
C LEU A 190 14.98 -5.37 3.79
N HIS A 191 15.66 -6.42 3.37
CA HIS A 191 16.78 -7.00 4.13
C HIS A 191 17.91 -5.97 4.34
N ARG A 192 18.33 -5.27 3.27
CA ARG A 192 19.34 -4.20 3.37
C ARG A 192 18.92 -3.05 4.29
N ALA A 193 17.62 -2.77 4.36
CA ALA A 193 17.09 -1.72 5.22
C ALA A 193 16.87 -2.17 6.69
N GLY A 194 17.22 -3.40 7.07
CA GLY A 194 17.12 -3.91 8.44
C GLY A 194 15.73 -4.42 8.82
N TYR A 195 14.97 -4.90 7.84
CA TYR A 195 13.68 -5.52 8.10
C TYR A 195 13.76 -7.04 8.08
N ARG A 196 12.98 -7.66 8.96
CA ARG A 196 12.63 -9.09 8.90
C ARG A 196 11.22 -9.25 8.33
N VAL A 197 11.11 -9.90 7.19
CA VAL A 197 9.81 -10.25 6.60
C VAL A 197 9.19 -11.39 7.41
N ASP A 198 7.97 -11.22 7.90
CA ASP A 198 7.23 -12.24 8.63
C ASP A 198 5.91 -12.66 7.96
N ALA A 199 5.48 -11.94 6.91
CA ALA A 199 4.41 -12.38 6.03
C ALA A 199 4.66 -11.89 4.59
N LEU A 200 4.40 -12.77 3.62
CA LEU A 200 4.32 -12.51 2.20
C LEU A 200 3.14 -13.29 1.65
N LEU A 201 2.17 -12.60 1.06
CA LEU A 201 0.92 -13.15 0.60
C LEU A 201 0.67 -12.74 -0.85
N GLU A 202 0.18 -13.68 -1.62
CA GLU A 202 -0.31 -13.50 -2.99
C GLU A 202 -1.80 -13.92 -3.01
N PRO A 203 -2.70 -13.05 -2.50
CA PRO A 203 -4.08 -13.43 -2.30
C PRO A 203 -4.82 -13.55 -3.63
N GLU A 204 -5.75 -14.50 -3.71
CA GLU A 204 -6.76 -14.51 -4.75
C GLU A 204 -7.72 -13.33 -4.54
N PRO A 205 -8.16 -12.66 -5.61
CA PRO A 205 -9.17 -11.62 -5.52
C PRO A 205 -10.47 -12.14 -4.90
N VAL A 206 -11.07 -11.39 -3.97
CA VAL A 206 -12.33 -11.75 -3.32
C VAL A 206 -13.51 -11.73 -4.31
N ARG A 207 -13.42 -10.87 -5.34
CA ARG A 207 -14.36 -10.81 -6.45
C ARG A 207 -13.62 -11.19 -7.71
N SER A 208 -13.55 -12.46 -8.02
CA SER A 208 -13.03 -12.91 -9.30
C SER A 208 -14.18 -13.16 -10.26
N ALA A 209 -13.97 -12.80 -11.55
CA ALA A 209 -14.78 -13.38 -12.61
C ALA A 209 -14.55 -14.90 -12.63
N ASP A 210 -15.55 -15.66 -13.04
CA ASP A 210 -15.40 -17.11 -13.20
C ASP A 210 -15.06 -17.41 -14.68
N PRO A 211 -13.92 -18.09 -14.93
CA PRO A 211 -12.85 -18.51 -14.04
C PRO A 211 -11.98 -17.31 -13.56
N GLY A 212 -11.43 -17.41 -12.34
CA GLY A 212 -10.59 -16.39 -11.73
C GLY A 212 -9.23 -16.19 -12.43
N PRO A 213 -8.40 -15.23 -11.98
CA PRO A 213 -7.10 -14.95 -12.56
C PRO A 213 -6.17 -16.17 -12.44
N THR A 214 -5.41 -16.42 -13.50
CA THR A 214 -4.43 -17.53 -13.56
C THR A 214 -3.08 -17.19 -12.93
N ILE A 215 -2.86 -15.92 -12.60
CA ILE A 215 -1.64 -15.42 -11.96
C ILE A 215 -2.01 -14.44 -10.84
N PRO A 216 -1.15 -14.27 -9.81
CA PRO A 216 -1.40 -13.31 -8.77
C PRO A 216 -1.42 -11.87 -9.34
N THR A 217 -2.43 -11.08 -8.94
CA THR A 217 -2.59 -9.69 -9.37
C THR A 217 -2.03 -8.69 -8.38
N ALA A 218 -1.88 -9.09 -7.12
CA ALA A 218 -1.33 -8.28 -6.06
C ALA A 218 -0.46 -9.11 -5.12
N ILE A 219 0.39 -8.42 -4.38
CA ILE A 219 1.25 -9.00 -3.36
C ILE A 219 1.19 -8.13 -2.11
N ILE A 220 1.11 -8.75 -0.94
CA ILE A 220 1.03 -8.07 0.36
C ILE A 220 2.20 -8.57 1.22
N TRP A 221 2.87 -7.63 1.86
CA TRP A 221 4.00 -7.89 2.74
C TRP A 221 3.73 -7.37 4.14
N ARG A 222 4.23 -8.10 5.12
CA ARG A 222 4.49 -7.53 6.44
C ARG A 222 5.96 -7.74 6.79
N ALA A 223 6.65 -6.63 7.04
CA ALA A 223 8.03 -6.61 7.45
C ALA A 223 8.16 -5.88 8.79
N ARG A 224 8.97 -6.40 9.70
CA ARG A 224 9.18 -5.80 11.01
C ARG A 224 10.56 -5.18 11.11
N LYS A 225 10.65 -3.98 11.72
CA LYS A 225 11.93 -3.41 12.10
C LYS A 225 12.60 -4.35 13.10
N GLU A 226 13.78 -4.86 12.76
CA GLU A 226 14.57 -5.61 13.72
C GLU A 226 15.05 -4.70 14.86
N GLY A 227 14.96 -5.19 16.09
CA GLY A 227 15.58 -4.52 17.24
C GLY A 227 17.10 -4.71 17.20
N VAL A 228 17.83 -3.67 17.55
CA VAL A 228 19.27 -3.75 17.83
C VAL A 228 19.47 -4.43 19.17
#